data_edb30cd472994a78c029fdd87801bcc2
#
_entry.id   edb30cd472994a78c029fdd87801bcc2
#
_cell.length_a   1.000
_cell.length_b   1.000
_cell.length_c   1.000
_cell.angle_alpha   90.00
_cell.angle_beta   90.00
_cell.angle_gamma   90.00
#
_symmetry.space_group_name_H-M   'P 1'
#
loop_
_entity.id
_entity.type
_entity.pdbx_description
1 polymer ?
#
loop_
_entity_poly.entity_id
_entity_poly.type
_entity_poly.pdbx_seq_one_letter_code
_entity_poly.pdbx_strand_id
1 'polypeptide(L)'
;LYDAVELAHSMGRKVYLTLNTMPRTNEYPALHRFLDELRGCRLDAVIVADLGVLATVKEMLPDMEIHISTQASIISPAAARAYAALGARRLVLARELQFSEIRAIRDALPREVELEAFIHGSMCVSYSGRCLLANMMNGRDGNRGTCSQPCRWHYTLYEEKRPDFPIPIEQTDLGTFIMSSRDMCMIGHIPELMESGIDSFKIEGRMKSAYYTAVVTNTYRMAMDAYTRDPAGYRFDPAWMNELESVSHREYATGFYLDDPMKQPQLVQGGHYIQEKAYFGTAVAYDTPEALAELEAIRARGVAPVTPSG
;
A
#
# COMPACT_ATOMS: atom_id res chain seq x y z
N LEU A 1 -1.32 -14.18 14.78
CA LEU A 1 -1.74 -14.49 13.41
C LEU A 1 -3.05 -15.27 13.41
N TYR A 2 -3.14 -16.41 14.13
CA TYR A 2 -4.32 -17.27 14.18
C TYR A 2 -5.58 -16.49 14.56
N ASP A 3 -5.57 -15.76 15.67
CA ASP A 3 -6.72 -14.94 16.12
C ASP A 3 -7.15 -13.91 15.07
N ALA A 4 -6.19 -13.32 14.36
CA ALA A 4 -6.48 -12.36 13.30
C ALA A 4 -7.15 -13.02 12.08
N VAL A 5 -6.75 -14.24 11.72
CA VAL A 5 -7.37 -15.02 10.65
C VAL A 5 -8.80 -15.40 11.05
N GLU A 6 -9.00 -15.91 12.25
CA GLU A 6 -10.33 -16.28 12.77
C GLU A 6 -11.27 -15.07 12.80
N LEU A 7 -10.80 -13.93 13.29
CA LEU A 7 -11.58 -12.70 13.31
C LEU A 7 -11.96 -12.25 11.90
N ALA A 8 -11.02 -12.23 10.96
CA ALA A 8 -11.30 -11.85 9.58
C ALA A 8 -12.30 -12.79 8.92
N HIS A 9 -12.16 -14.11 9.11
CA HIS A 9 -13.09 -15.10 8.57
C HIS A 9 -14.47 -15.00 9.19
N SER A 10 -14.57 -14.70 10.49
CA SER A 10 -15.88 -14.47 11.14
C SER A 10 -16.64 -13.28 10.53
N MET A 11 -15.90 -12.34 9.94
CA MET A 11 -16.43 -11.18 9.23
C MET A 11 -16.58 -11.42 7.71
N GLY A 12 -16.35 -12.64 7.22
CA GLY A 12 -16.39 -12.99 5.80
C GLY A 12 -15.25 -12.32 4.98
N ARG A 13 -14.08 -12.09 5.61
CA ARG A 13 -12.92 -11.48 4.96
C ARG A 13 -11.78 -12.48 4.84
N LYS A 14 -10.96 -12.35 3.79
CA LYS A 14 -9.77 -13.15 3.53
C LYS A 14 -8.52 -12.53 4.15
N VAL A 15 -7.55 -13.37 4.49
CA VAL A 15 -6.25 -12.94 5.01
C VAL A 15 -5.12 -13.49 4.15
N TYR A 16 -4.30 -12.58 3.62
CA TYR A 16 -3.13 -12.91 2.82
C TYR A 16 -1.86 -12.53 3.58
N LEU A 17 -0.99 -13.50 3.81
CA LEU A 17 0.26 -13.30 4.54
C LEU A 17 1.39 -12.88 3.58
N THR A 18 2.08 -11.79 3.87
CA THR A 18 3.25 -11.38 3.09
C THR A 18 4.49 -12.16 3.48
N LEU A 19 5.02 -12.96 2.55
CA LEU A 19 6.31 -13.65 2.58
C LEU A 19 7.24 -13.09 1.49
N ASN A 20 7.23 -11.79 1.33
CA ASN A 20 7.85 -11.09 0.21
C ASN A 20 9.26 -10.55 0.50
N THR A 21 9.90 -11.01 1.55
CA THR A 21 11.33 -10.79 1.78
C THR A 21 12.17 -11.66 0.85
N MET A 22 13.42 -11.26 0.61
CA MET A 22 14.40 -12.05 -0.15
C MET A 22 15.37 -12.70 0.85
N PRO A 23 15.14 -13.95 1.30
CA PRO A 23 15.95 -14.59 2.31
C PRO A 23 17.32 -14.99 1.75
N ARG A 24 18.34 -14.85 2.58
CA ARG A 24 19.69 -15.40 2.29
C ARG A 24 19.74 -16.86 2.68
N THR A 25 20.72 -17.60 2.18
CA THR A 25 20.88 -19.04 2.40
C THR A 25 20.78 -19.45 3.86
N ASN A 26 21.36 -18.68 4.77
CA ASN A 26 21.34 -18.97 6.23
C ASN A 26 19.98 -18.66 6.90
N GLU A 27 19.04 -18.07 6.20
CA GLU A 27 17.69 -17.74 6.72
C GLU A 27 16.65 -18.80 6.36
N TYR A 28 16.93 -19.68 5.39
CA TYR A 28 16.01 -20.74 4.97
C TYR A 28 15.61 -21.71 6.11
N PRO A 29 16.49 -22.10 7.05
CA PRO A 29 16.06 -22.91 8.18
C PRO A 29 14.98 -22.24 9.05
N ALA A 30 15.02 -20.92 9.17
CA ALA A 30 13.97 -20.17 9.88
C ALA A 30 12.68 -20.08 9.05
N LEU A 31 12.80 -19.88 7.74
CA LEU A 31 11.66 -19.90 6.83
C LEU A 31 10.93 -21.24 6.86
N HIS A 32 11.67 -22.37 6.83
CA HIS A 32 11.06 -23.70 6.88
C HIS A 32 10.28 -23.92 8.19
N ARG A 33 10.85 -23.55 9.34
CA ARG A 33 10.13 -23.63 10.63
C ARG A 33 8.85 -22.79 10.62
N PHE A 34 8.94 -21.59 10.09
CA PHE A 34 7.77 -20.71 9.99
C PHE A 34 6.69 -21.28 9.07
N LEU A 35 7.06 -21.86 7.93
CA LEU A 35 6.10 -22.52 7.04
C LEU A 35 5.46 -23.77 7.68
N ASP A 36 6.21 -24.53 8.48
CA ASP A 36 5.64 -25.64 9.25
C ASP A 36 4.60 -25.15 10.27
N GLU A 37 4.87 -24.04 10.95
CA GLU A 37 3.90 -23.41 11.86
C GLU A 37 2.62 -22.95 11.13
N LEU A 38 2.73 -22.58 9.85
CA LEU A 38 1.57 -22.16 9.06
C LEU A 38 0.63 -23.30 8.63
N ARG A 39 1.05 -24.57 8.70
CA ARG A 39 0.22 -25.72 8.30
C ARG A 39 -1.13 -25.77 9.01
N GLY A 40 -1.18 -25.30 10.27
CA GLY A 40 -2.42 -25.22 11.04
C GLY A 40 -3.19 -23.91 10.89
N CYS A 41 -2.64 -22.92 10.15
CA CYS A 41 -3.24 -21.63 9.98
C CYS A 41 -4.12 -21.63 8.71
N ARG A 42 -5.37 -21.24 8.84
CA ARG A 42 -6.34 -21.17 7.73
C ARG A 42 -6.15 -19.92 6.89
N LEU A 43 -4.90 -19.61 6.48
CA LEU A 43 -4.61 -18.51 5.56
C LEU A 43 -5.23 -18.79 4.19
N ASP A 44 -5.73 -17.73 3.56
CA ASP A 44 -6.31 -17.84 2.21
C ASP A 44 -5.23 -17.82 1.13
N ALA A 45 -4.12 -17.08 1.35
CA ALA A 45 -2.98 -17.06 0.43
C ALA A 45 -1.71 -16.51 1.11
N VAL A 46 -0.57 -16.73 0.44
CA VAL A 46 0.69 -16.07 0.75
C VAL A 46 1.15 -15.20 -0.41
N ILE A 47 1.77 -14.06 -0.10
CA ILE A 47 2.27 -13.10 -1.10
C ILE A 47 3.80 -13.19 -1.11
N VAL A 48 4.38 -13.68 -2.20
CA VAL A 48 5.82 -13.95 -2.35
C VAL A 48 6.47 -13.06 -3.41
N ALA A 49 7.76 -12.77 -3.28
CA ALA A 49 8.53 -12.02 -4.28
C ALA A 49 9.70 -12.82 -4.83
N ASP A 50 10.32 -13.62 -3.99
CA ASP A 50 11.50 -14.43 -4.31
C ASP A 50 11.11 -15.79 -4.86
N LEU A 51 11.78 -16.22 -5.95
CA LEU A 51 11.51 -17.51 -6.60
C LEU A 51 11.86 -18.71 -5.71
N GLY A 52 12.87 -18.59 -4.87
CA GLY A 52 13.23 -19.63 -3.90
C GLY A 52 12.16 -19.80 -2.84
N VAL A 53 11.62 -18.69 -2.31
CA VAL A 53 10.47 -18.70 -1.40
C VAL A 53 9.25 -19.32 -2.06
N LEU A 54 8.96 -18.95 -3.32
CA LEU A 54 7.86 -19.53 -4.09
C LEU A 54 8.00 -21.06 -4.19
N ALA A 55 9.18 -21.55 -4.57
CA ALA A 55 9.45 -22.97 -4.70
C ALA A 55 9.29 -23.70 -3.35
N THR A 56 9.85 -23.12 -2.29
CA THR A 56 9.75 -23.68 -0.94
C THR A 56 8.31 -23.74 -0.42
N VAL A 57 7.51 -22.69 -0.67
CA VAL A 57 6.08 -22.70 -0.31
C VAL A 57 5.34 -23.80 -1.05
N LYS A 58 5.58 -23.96 -2.35
CA LYS A 58 4.94 -25.03 -3.14
C LYS A 58 5.30 -26.43 -2.66
N GLU A 59 6.54 -26.63 -2.23
CA GLU A 59 6.99 -27.91 -1.69
C GLU A 59 6.37 -28.21 -0.32
N MET A 60 6.38 -27.23 0.59
CA MET A 60 5.97 -27.43 1.97
C MET A 60 4.47 -27.27 2.22
N LEU A 61 3.81 -26.42 1.43
CA LEU A 61 2.38 -26.09 1.53
C LEU A 61 1.72 -26.17 0.13
N PRO A 62 1.60 -27.35 -0.48
CA PRO A 62 1.20 -27.53 -1.87
C PRO A 62 -0.20 -26.98 -2.20
N ASP A 63 -1.10 -26.92 -1.21
CA ASP A 63 -2.47 -26.39 -1.37
C ASP A 63 -2.58 -24.90 -1.11
N MET A 64 -1.47 -24.25 -0.71
CA MET A 64 -1.47 -22.82 -0.40
C MET A 64 -1.57 -21.99 -1.69
N GLU A 65 -2.57 -21.10 -1.75
CA GLU A 65 -2.67 -20.15 -2.84
C GLU A 65 -1.51 -19.15 -2.83
N ILE A 66 -0.87 -18.94 -3.98
CA ILE A 66 0.31 -18.07 -4.12
C ILE A 66 -0.05 -16.83 -4.91
N HIS A 67 0.18 -15.67 -4.31
CA HIS A 67 0.17 -14.38 -4.97
C HIS A 67 1.60 -13.86 -5.16
N ILE A 68 1.87 -13.24 -6.30
CA ILE A 68 3.19 -12.62 -6.54
C ILE A 68 3.14 -11.16 -6.10
N SER A 69 4.09 -10.79 -5.25
CA SER A 69 4.24 -9.42 -4.73
C SER A 69 4.62 -8.42 -5.83
N THR A 70 4.20 -7.17 -5.66
CA THR A 70 4.69 -6.05 -6.47
C THR A 70 6.23 -5.92 -6.46
N GLN A 71 6.90 -6.44 -5.42
CA GLN A 71 8.37 -6.48 -5.34
C GLN A 71 9.02 -7.38 -6.39
N ALA A 72 8.27 -8.25 -7.04
CA ALA A 72 8.74 -9.01 -8.21
C ALA A 72 8.81 -8.15 -9.49
N SER A 73 8.27 -6.91 -9.44
CA SER A 73 8.30 -5.93 -10.53
C SER A 73 7.75 -6.45 -11.85
N ILE A 74 6.53 -7.01 -11.81
CA ILE A 74 5.86 -7.51 -13.02
C ILE A 74 5.37 -6.32 -13.83
N ILE A 75 5.98 -6.13 -15.03
CA ILE A 75 5.70 -5.00 -15.93
C ILE A 75 5.39 -5.43 -17.37
N SER A 76 5.33 -6.73 -17.64
CA SER A 76 5.12 -7.20 -19.00
C SER A 76 4.29 -8.48 -19.06
N PRO A 77 3.59 -8.72 -20.19
CA PRO A 77 2.87 -9.95 -20.42
C PRO A 77 3.75 -11.22 -20.33
N ALA A 78 5.02 -11.12 -20.73
CA ALA A 78 5.96 -12.24 -20.67
C ALA A 78 6.29 -12.63 -19.21
N ALA A 79 6.58 -11.65 -18.36
CA ALA A 79 6.83 -11.88 -16.94
C ALA A 79 5.57 -12.43 -16.25
N ALA A 80 4.40 -11.87 -16.56
CA ALA A 80 3.13 -12.31 -16.00
C ALA A 80 2.83 -13.77 -16.33
N ARG A 81 3.00 -14.21 -17.61
CA ARG A 81 2.86 -15.61 -18.02
C ARG A 81 3.85 -16.54 -17.32
N ALA A 82 5.09 -16.10 -17.12
CA ALA A 82 6.08 -16.92 -16.43
C ALA A 82 5.67 -17.22 -14.99
N TYR A 83 5.20 -16.21 -14.25
CA TYR A 83 4.70 -16.43 -12.89
C TYR A 83 3.41 -17.26 -12.84
N ALA A 84 2.50 -17.07 -13.79
CA ALA A 84 1.31 -17.89 -13.92
C ALA A 84 1.67 -19.37 -14.17
N ALA A 85 2.66 -19.64 -15.05
CA ALA A 85 3.17 -20.98 -15.30
C ALA A 85 3.83 -21.62 -14.07
N LEU A 86 4.39 -20.82 -13.17
CA LEU A 86 4.88 -21.26 -11.87
C LEU A 86 3.75 -21.51 -10.84
N GLY A 87 2.49 -21.35 -11.22
CA GLY A 87 1.32 -21.64 -10.40
C GLY A 87 0.86 -20.48 -9.53
N ALA A 88 1.24 -19.25 -9.85
CA ALA A 88 0.71 -18.08 -9.19
C ALA A 88 -0.76 -17.87 -9.55
N ARG A 89 -1.61 -17.64 -8.54
CA ARG A 89 -3.04 -17.39 -8.70
C ARG A 89 -3.35 -15.91 -8.90
N ARG A 90 -2.58 -15.02 -8.27
CA ARG A 90 -2.72 -13.57 -8.36
C ARG A 90 -1.37 -12.89 -8.55
N LEU A 91 -1.34 -11.88 -9.39
CA LEU A 91 -0.16 -11.07 -9.68
C LEU A 91 -0.38 -9.64 -9.22
N VAL A 92 0.36 -9.21 -8.18
CA VAL A 92 0.37 -7.80 -7.78
C VAL A 92 1.33 -7.07 -8.68
N LEU A 93 0.79 -6.29 -9.60
CA LEU A 93 1.54 -5.59 -10.64
C LEU A 93 2.49 -4.53 -10.06
N ALA A 94 3.53 -4.20 -10.80
CA ALA A 94 4.34 -3.02 -10.51
C ALA A 94 3.50 -1.75 -10.63
N ARG A 95 3.87 -0.70 -9.89
CA ARG A 95 3.11 0.57 -9.84
C ARG A 95 3.45 1.50 -10.99
N GLU A 96 4.42 1.13 -11.80
CA GLU A 96 4.98 1.90 -12.90
C GLU A 96 4.27 1.66 -14.24
N LEU A 97 3.13 0.95 -14.22
CA LEU A 97 2.35 0.58 -15.40
C LEU A 97 1.26 1.60 -15.74
N GLN A 98 1.06 1.80 -17.03
CA GLN A 98 -0.11 2.49 -17.59
C GLN A 98 -1.30 1.54 -17.77
N PHE A 99 -2.51 2.05 -17.88
CA PHE A 99 -3.71 1.24 -18.15
C PHE A 99 -3.60 0.39 -19.41
N SER A 100 -2.96 0.90 -20.47
CA SER A 100 -2.72 0.15 -21.72
C SER A 100 -1.85 -1.08 -21.50
N GLU A 101 -0.82 -0.97 -20.67
CA GLU A 101 0.09 -2.07 -20.35
C GLU A 101 -0.60 -3.10 -19.46
N ILE A 102 -1.42 -2.65 -18.50
CA ILE A 102 -2.23 -3.55 -17.64
C ILE A 102 -3.21 -4.35 -18.48
N ARG A 103 -3.90 -3.73 -19.45
CA ARG A 103 -4.77 -4.42 -20.39
C ARG A 103 -4.02 -5.45 -21.20
N ALA A 104 -2.83 -5.11 -21.72
CA ALA A 104 -1.99 -6.05 -22.47
C ALA A 104 -1.56 -7.26 -21.61
N ILE A 105 -1.28 -7.05 -20.32
CA ILE A 105 -1.01 -8.14 -19.36
C ILE A 105 -2.27 -8.98 -19.16
N ARG A 106 -3.44 -8.36 -18.98
CA ARG A 106 -4.71 -9.05 -18.79
C ARG A 106 -5.05 -9.94 -19.98
N ASP A 107 -4.89 -9.42 -21.19
CA ASP A 107 -5.20 -10.13 -22.44
C ASP A 107 -4.27 -11.33 -22.69
N ALA A 108 -3.08 -11.31 -22.12
CA ALA A 108 -2.08 -12.36 -22.24
C ALA A 108 -2.23 -13.50 -21.21
N LEU A 109 -3.17 -13.38 -20.25
CA LEU A 109 -3.35 -14.32 -19.16
C LEU A 109 -4.72 -14.99 -19.21
N PRO A 110 -4.82 -16.25 -18.74
CA PRO A 110 -6.12 -16.88 -18.51
C PRO A 110 -6.88 -16.15 -17.40
N ARG A 111 -8.22 -16.21 -17.42
CA ARG A 111 -9.08 -15.51 -16.45
C ARG A 111 -8.92 -16.00 -15.01
N GLU A 112 -8.43 -17.21 -14.83
CA GLU A 112 -8.16 -17.81 -13.52
C GLU A 112 -6.99 -17.15 -12.80
N VAL A 113 -6.10 -16.46 -13.53
CA VAL A 113 -5.01 -15.69 -12.93
C VAL A 113 -5.48 -14.25 -12.72
N GLU A 114 -5.58 -13.86 -11.48
CA GLU A 114 -6.06 -12.52 -11.08
C GLU A 114 -4.95 -11.47 -11.15
N LEU A 115 -5.32 -10.24 -11.50
CA LEU A 115 -4.48 -9.07 -11.45
C LEU A 115 -4.85 -8.20 -10.24
N GLU A 116 -3.84 -7.81 -9.46
CA GLU A 116 -4.00 -6.85 -8.37
C GLU A 116 -3.12 -5.63 -8.63
N ALA A 117 -3.63 -4.43 -8.40
CA ALA A 117 -2.88 -3.20 -8.58
C ALA A 117 -3.15 -2.19 -7.47
N PHE A 118 -2.13 -1.41 -7.11
CA PHE A 118 -2.28 -0.34 -6.12
C PHE A 118 -3.08 0.81 -6.71
N ILE A 119 -4.04 1.32 -5.94
CA ILE A 119 -4.89 2.45 -6.32
C ILE A 119 -4.78 3.63 -5.36
N HIS A 120 -4.19 3.42 -4.17
CA HIS A 120 -4.05 4.47 -3.17
C HIS A 120 -2.88 4.23 -2.23
N GLY A 121 -2.29 5.32 -1.74
CA GLY A 121 -1.31 5.36 -0.67
C GLY A 121 0.11 5.67 -1.13
N SER A 122 1.04 5.45 -0.24
CA SER A 122 2.43 5.89 -0.41
C SER A 122 3.13 5.21 -1.57
N MET A 123 3.71 6.01 -2.48
CA MET A 123 4.57 5.53 -3.56
C MET A 123 6.03 5.44 -3.13
N CYS A 124 6.79 4.56 -3.76
CA CYS A 124 8.24 4.47 -3.64
C CYS A 124 8.92 5.30 -4.74
N VAL A 125 10.05 5.95 -4.43
CA VAL A 125 10.87 6.64 -5.42
C VAL A 125 11.56 5.67 -6.39
N SER A 126 11.85 4.46 -5.92
CA SER A 126 12.48 3.42 -6.73
C SER A 126 11.44 2.47 -7.30
N TYR A 127 11.83 1.79 -8.36
CA TYR A 127 11.06 0.69 -8.92
C TYR A 127 10.58 -0.26 -7.81
N SER A 128 9.38 -0.78 -7.93
CA SER A 128 8.70 -1.57 -6.91
C SER A 128 9.62 -2.63 -6.26
N GLY A 129 9.97 -2.43 -4.98
CA GLY A 129 10.81 -3.33 -4.20
C GLY A 129 12.30 -3.34 -4.49
N ARG A 130 12.84 -2.39 -5.27
CA ARG A 130 14.24 -2.39 -5.69
C ARG A 130 15.02 -1.19 -5.21
N CYS A 131 15.09 -1.00 -3.88
CA CYS A 131 15.77 0.13 -3.27
C CYS A 131 16.74 -0.31 -2.16
N LEU A 132 17.96 0.21 -2.21
CA LEU A 132 18.99 -0.01 -1.19
C LEU A 132 19.25 1.24 -0.32
N LEU A 133 18.56 2.36 -0.58
CA LEU A 133 18.90 3.63 0.03
C LEU A 133 18.86 3.57 1.58
N ALA A 134 17.80 3.03 2.15
CA ALA A 134 17.68 2.89 3.61
C ALA A 134 18.72 1.91 4.19
N ASN A 135 19.05 0.84 3.45
CA ASN A 135 20.10 -0.09 3.88
C ASN A 135 21.46 0.60 3.92
N MET A 136 21.81 1.35 2.87
CA MET A 136 23.10 2.04 2.77
C MET A 136 23.24 3.18 3.79
N MET A 137 22.15 3.90 4.09
CA MET A 137 22.21 5.06 4.98
C MET A 137 22.16 4.71 6.47
N ASN A 138 21.40 3.68 6.85
CA ASN A 138 21.21 3.36 8.27
C ASN A 138 21.00 1.87 8.57
N GLY A 139 21.35 0.98 7.66
CA GLY A 139 21.29 -0.47 7.85
C GLY A 139 19.86 -1.06 7.82
N ARG A 140 18.82 -0.24 7.51
CA ARG A 140 17.43 -0.69 7.47
C ARG A 140 17.03 -1.06 6.05
N ASP A 141 16.86 -2.34 5.79
CA ASP A 141 16.57 -2.84 4.45
C ASP A 141 15.10 -2.69 4.08
N GLY A 142 14.85 -1.86 3.04
CA GLY A 142 13.51 -1.66 2.49
C GLY A 142 12.90 -2.93 1.89
N ASN A 143 13.74 -3.81 1.33
CA ASN A 143 13.30 -5.08 0.75
C ASN A 143 12.89 -6.10 1.83
N ARG A 144 13.22 -5.82 3.11
CA ARG A 144 12.84 -6.59 4.29
C ARG A 144 11.74 -5.93 5.12
N GLY A 145 11.08 -4.91 4.56
CA GLY A 145 9.99 -4.23 5.23
C GLY A 145 10.41 -3.24 6.33
N THR A 146 11.70 -2.93 6.48
CA THR A 146 12.22 -2.05 7.55
C THR A 146 12.67 -0.68 7.04
N CYS A 147 12.22 -0.26 5.85
CA CYS A 147 12.59 1.02 5.25
C CYS A 147 12.31 2.21 6.19
N SER A 148 13.35 3.00 6.46
CA SER A 148 13.26 4.26 7.22
C SER A 148 12.86 5.47 6.37
N GLN A 149 12.62 5.25 5.09
CA GLN A 149 12.19 6.27 4.12
C GLN A 149 13.18 7.43 3.95
N PRO A 150 14.50 7.19 3.81
CA PRO A 150 15.48 8.28 3.71
C PRO A 150 15.28 9.13 2.45
N CYS A 151 14.67 8.60 1.39
CA CYS A 151 14.29 9.41 0.22
C CYS A 151 13.36 10.59 0.54
N ARG A 152 12.82 10.64 1.75
CA ARG A 152 11.89 11.66 2.24
C ARG A 152 12.50 12.57 3.30
N TRP A 153 13.79 12.40 3.64
CA TRP A 153 14.50 13.26 4.56
C TRP A 153 14.91 14.56 3.87
N HIS A 154 15.15 15.59 4.66
CA HIS A 154 15.74 16.83 4.18
C HIS A 154 17.22 16.64 3.94
N TYR A 155 17.71 17.08 2.78
CA TYR A 155 19.12 17.01 2.42
C TYR A 155 19.59 18.35 1.88
N THR A 156 20.86 18.62 2.11
CA THR A 156 21.61 19.67 1.41
C THR A 156 22.77 19.01 0.70
N LEU A 157 22.88 19.17 -0.62
CA LEU A 157 23.97 18.64 -1.40
C LEU A 157 25.07 19.69 -1.57
N TYR A 158 26.30 19.26 -1.36
CA TYR A 158 27.50 20.05 -1.63
C TYR A 158 28.38 19.26 -2.59
N GLU A 159 28.93 19.94 -3.60
CA GLU A 159 29.95 19.36 -4.44
C GLU A 159 31.30 19.52 -3.72
N GLU A 160 32.07 18.43 -3.61
CA GLU A 160 33.31 18.38 -2.80
C GLU A 160 34.32 19.47 -3.14
N LYS A 161 34.43 19.82 -4.43
CA LYS A 161 35.35 20.87 -4.93
C LYS A 161 34.76 22.29 -4.84
N ARG A 162 33.51 22.43 -4.48
CA ARG A 162 32.76 23.68 -4.33
C ARG A 162 31.88 23.69 -3.08
N PRO A 163 32.46 23.51 -1.88
CA PRO A 163 31.74 23.38 -0.64
C PRO A 163 30.93 24.63 -0.27
N ASP A 164 31.29 25.80 -0.78
CA ASP A 164 30.60 27.07 -0.51
C ASP A 164 29.40 27.31 -1.45
N PHE A 165 29.17 26.39 -2.41
CA PHE A 165 28.08 26.46 -3.34
C PHE A 165 27.11 25.28 -3.10
N PRO A 166 26.09 25.41 -2.21
CA PRO A 166 25.06 24.40 -2.11
C PRO A 166 24.33 24.31 -3.44
N ILE A 167 24.20 23.08 -3.96
CA ILE A 167 23.44 22.86 -5.17
C ILE A 167 21.95 22.93 -4.78
N PRO A 168 21.18 23.92 -5.27
CA PRO A 168 19.77 23.98 -5.00
C PRO A 168 19.08 22.83 -5.72
N ILE A 169 18.64 21.84 -4.94
CA ILE A 169 17.69 20.87 -5.40
C ILE A 169 16.36 21.40 -4.89
N GLU A 170 15.54 21.95 -5.75
CA GLU A 170 14.32 22.69 -5.47
C GLU A 170 14.10 23.05 -3.99
N GLN A 171 14.30 24.30 -3.66
CA GLN A 171 14.19 24.82 -2.31
C GLN A 171 12.81 25.40 -2.14
N THR A 172 12.04 24.87 -1.19
CA THR A 172 10.85 25.54 -0.67
C THR A 172 11.18 26.17 0.69
N ASP A 173 10.31 27.05 1.19
CA ASP A 173 10.45 27.62 2.55
C ASP A 173 10.46 26.56 3.67
N LEU A 174 10.15 25.31 3.34
CA LEU A 174 10.06 24.16 4.25
C LEU A 174 11.27 23.21 4.14
N GLY A 175 12.19 23.41 3.22
CA GLY A 175 13.40 22.59 3.04
C GLY A 175 13.64 22.06 1.64
N THR A 176 14.69 21.28 1.50
CA THR A 176 15.13 20.68 0.23
C THR A 176 14.80 19.19 0.22
N PHE A 177 14.05 18.73 -0.76
CA PHE A 177 13.63 17.34 -0.90
C PHE A 177 14.21 16.74 -2.20
N ILE A 178 14.98 15.66 -2.08
CA ILE A 178 15.68 15.09 -3.24
C ILE A 178 14.81 14.11 -4.02
N MET A 179 13.98 13.32 -3.35
CA MET A 179 13.32 12.16 -3.95
C MET A 179 11.96 11.84 -3.35
N SER A 180 11.25 12.83 -2.81
CA SER A 180 9.93 12.56 -2.21
C SER A 180 8.89 12.30 -3.30
N SER A 181 8.35 11.08 -3.34
CA SER A 181 7.27 10.72 -4.24
C SER A 181 5.90 11.20 -3.71
N ARG A 182 5.02 11.58 -4.61
CA ARG A 182 3.61 11.84 -4.31
C ARG A 182 2.92 10.56 -3.81
N ASP A 183 1.85 10.72 -3.05
CA ASP A 183 1.00 9.59 -2.70
C ASP A 183 0.01 9.33 -3.87
N MET A 184 -0.21 8.05 -4.18
CA MET A 184 -1.15 7.65 -5.21
C MET A 184 -2.59 7.87 -4.75
N CYS A 185 -3.45 8.41 -5.63
CA CYS A 185 -4.88 8.50 -5.42
C CYS A 185 -5.63 8.39 -6.76
N MET A 186 -6.36 7.30 -6.92
CA MET A 186 -7.13 7.01 -8.13
C MET A 186 -8.65 7.17 -7.95
N ILE A 187 -9.10 7.86 -6.91
CA ILE A 187 -10.53 8.01 -6.59
C ILE A 187 -11.33 8.69 -7.69
N GLY A 188 -10.71 9.60 -8.44
CA GLY A 188 -11.33 10.28 -9.57
C GLY A 188 -11.48 9.42 -10.83
N HIS A 189 -10.91 8.20 -10.84
CA HIS A 189 -10.78 7.33 -12.01
C HIS A 189 -11.38 5.94 -11.78
N ILE A 190 -12.48 5.87 -11.02
CA ILE A 190 -13.17 4.61 -10.71
C ILE A 190 -13.64 3.88 -11.97
N PRO A 191 -14.27 4.55 -12.96
CA PRO A 191 -14.67 3.88 -14.20
C PRO A 191 -13.49 3.20 -14.90
N GLU A 192 -12.40 3.91 -15.10
CA GLU A 192 -11.21 3.40 -15.80
C GLU A 192 -10.58 2.23 -15.03
N LEU A 193 -10.55 2.30 -13.70
CA LEU A 193 -10.08 1.20 -12.85
C LEU A 193 -10.97 -0.04 -13.01
N MET A 194 -12.29 0.11 -12.90
CA MET A 194 -13.25 -0.99 -12.98
C MET A 194 -13.26 -1.68 -14.35
N GLU A 195 -12.90 -0.94 -15.42
CA GLU A 195 -12.85 -1.41 -16.80
C GLU A 195 -11.44 -1.87 -17.24
N SER A 196 -10.43 -1.71 -16.40
CA SER A 196 -9.02 -1.98 -16.76
C SER A 196 -8.67 -3.45 -16.88
N GLY A 197 -9.51 -4.35 -16.34
CA GLY A 197 -9.23 -5.78 -16.21
C GLY A 197 -8.44 -6.15 -14.95
N ILE A 198 -8.33 -5.25 -13.99
CA ILE A 198 -7.82 -5.51 -12.64
C ILE A 198 -8.92 -6.18 -11.81
N ASP A 199 -8.59 -7.28 -11.15
CA ASP A 199 -9.54 -8.06 -10.33
C ASP A 199 -9.53 -7.62 -8.86
N SER A 200 -8.42 -7.03 -8.38
CA SER A 200 -8.24 -6.63 -6.98
C SER A 200 -7.55 -5.27 -6.89
N PHE A 201 -8.14 -4.36 -6.13
CA PHE A 201 -7.60 -3.02 -5.88
C PHE A 201 -6.92 -2.97 -4.51
N LYS A 202 -5.67 -2.50 -4.48
CA LYS A 202 -4.84 -2.49 -3.28
C LYS A 202 -4.61 -1.09 -2.74
N ILE A 203 -4.82 -0.94 -1.44
CA ILE A 203 -4.53 0.27 -0.69
C ILE A 203 -3.26 0.05 0.15
N GLU A 204 -2.27 0.93 0.01
CA GLU A 204 -1.08 0.91 0.87
C GLU A 204 -1.37 1.68 2.16
N GLY A 205 -1.30 0.98 3.28
CA GLY A 205 -1.61 1.55 4.58
C GLY A 205 -0.78 0.96 5.73
N ARG A 206 0.26 0.15 5.44
CA ARG A 206 1.04 -0.58 6.46
C ARG A 206 1.60 0.33 7.56
N MET A 207 2.09 1.51 7.19
CA MET A 207 2.67 2.48 8.14
C MET A 207 1.66 3.55 8.57
N LYS A 208 0.39 3.39 8.21
CA LYS A 208 -0.67 4.33 8.52
C LYS A 208 -1.52 3.83 9.70
N SER A 209 -2.36 4.71 10.24
CA SER A 209 -3.28 4.36 11.33
C SER A 209 -4.44 3.49 10.86
N ALA A 210 -5.11 2.80 11.79
CA ALA A 210 -6.36 2.09 11.51
C ALA A 210 -7.44 3.04 10.97
N TYR A 211 -7.50 4.28 11.49
CA TYR A 211 -8.40 5.31 11.01
C TYR A 211 -8.16 5.65 9.53
N TYR A 212 -6.90 5.84 9.11
CA TYR A 212 -6.55 6.02 7.70
C TYR A 212 -7.09 4.89 6.84
N THR A 213 -6.82 3.65 7.25
CA THR A 213 -7.24 2.47 6.49
C THR A 213 -8.76 2.40 6.39
N ALA A 214 -9.48 2.70 7.46
CA ALA A 214 -10.94 2.71 7.48
C ALA A 214 -11.52 3.79 6.55
N VAL A 215 -11.05 5.03 6.65
CA VAL A 215 -11.51 6.15 5.81
C VAL A 215 -11.26 5.87 4.34
N VAL A 216 -10.02 5.52 3.98
CA VAL A 216 -9.65 5.27 2.58
C VAL A 216 -10.45 4.12 2.00
N THR A 217 -10.54 2.99 2.71
CA THR A 217 -11.27 1.82 2.24
C THR A 217 -12.76 2.11 2.06
N ASN A 218 -13.37 2.80 3.03
CA ASN A 218 -14.78 3.19 2.95
C ASN A 218 -15.06 4.11 1.76
N THR A 219 -14.21 5.11 1.55
CA THR A 219 -14.37 6.07 0.46
C THR A 219 -14.30 5.39 -0.91
N TYR A 220 -13.30 4.54 -1.13
CA TYR A 220 -13.23 3.75 -2.37
C TYR A 220 -14.41 2.80 -2.51
N ARG A 221 -14.87 2.17 -1.42
CA ARG A 221 -16.05 1.30 -1.47
C ARG A 221 -17.29 2.05 -1.90
N MET A 222 -17.54 3.23 -1.33
CA MET A 222 -18.67 4.09 -1.71
C MET A 222 -18.62 4.47 -3.19
N ALA A 223 -17.47 4.89 -3.69
CA ALA A 223 -17.31 5.28 -5.09
C ALA A 223 -17.51 4.09 -6.06
N MET A 224 -16.93 2.93 -5.73
CA MET A 224 -17.10 1.70 -6.52
C MET A 224 -18.55 1.20 -6.50
N ASP A 225 -19.24 1.27 -5.36
CA ASP A 225 -20.64 0.88 -5.25
C ASP A 225 -21.56 1.83 -6.05
N ALA A 226 -21.24 3.13 -6.06
CA ALA A 226 -21.94 4.10 -6.87
C ALA A 226 -21.79 3.79 -8.38
N TYR A 227 -20.57 3.51 -8.83
CA TYR A 227 -20.31 3.11 -10.20
C TYR A 227 -21.01 1.79 -10.56
N THR A 228 -20.90 0.77 -9.71
CA THR A 228 -21.51 -0.55 -9.96
C THR A 228 -23.03 -0.47 -10.05
N ARG A 229 -23.65 0.43 -9.28
CA ARG A 229 -25.11 0.62 -9.27
C ARG A 229 -25.63 1.26 -10.55
N ASP A 230 -24.94 2.25 -11.07
CA ASP A 230 -25.32 2.99 -12.28
C ASP A 230 -24.09 3.49 -13.05
N PRO A 231 -23.46 2.62 -13.86
CA PRO A 231 -22.28 3.02 -14.63
C PRO A 231 -22.52 4.17 -15.59
N ALA A 232 -23.69 4.24 -16.23
CA ALA A 232 -24.02 5.29 -17.21
C ALA A 232 -24.29 6.65 -16.54
N GLY A 233 -24.89 6.63 -15.37
CA GLY A 233 -25.18 7.84 -14.59
C GLY A 233 -24.11 8.22 -13.59
N TYR A 234 -23.02 7.46 -13.48
CA TYR A 234 -21.96 7.74 -12.51
C TYR A 234 -21.42 9.15 -12.63
N ARG A 235 -21.29 9.80 -11.49
CA ARG A 235 -20.62 11.10 -11.36
C ARG A 235 -19.69 11.05 -10.15
N PHE A 236 -18.50 11.56 -10.33
CA PHE A 236 -17.57 11.72 -9.22
C PHE A 236 -18.15 12.70 -8.19
N ASP A 237 -18.18 12.28 -6.92
CA ASP A 237 -18.59 13.13 -5.81
C ASP A 237 -17.34 13.78 -5.17
N PRO A 238 -17.21 15.12 -5.20
CA PRO A 238 -16.08 15.80 -4.55
C PRO A 238 -15.94 15.51 -3.06
N ALA A 239 -17.00 15.11 -2.38
CA ALA A 239 -16.94 14.71 -0.97
C ALA A 239 -15.99 13.53 -0.73
N TRP A 240 -15.83 12.65 -1.69
CA TRP A 240 -14.87 11.55 -1.59
C TRP A 240 -13.41 12.04 -1.53
N MET A 241 -13.07 13.07 -2.30
CA MET A 241 -11.72 13.66 -2.22
C MET A 241 -11.53 14.34 -0.87
N ASN A 242 -12.50 15.11 -0.39
CA ASN A 242 -12.44 15.77 0.91
C ASN A 242 -12.24 14.77 2.06
N GLU A 243 -12.85 13.57 1.98
CA GLU A 243 -12.62 12.52 2.96
C GLU A 243 -11.18 11.98 2.90
N LEU A 244 -10.64 11.76 1.71
CA LEU A 244 -9.26 11.30 1.53
C LEU A 244 -8.23 12.36 1.95
N GLU A 245 -8.50 13.64 1.74
CA GLU A 245 -7.66 14.75 2.21
C GLU A 245 -7.71 14.93 3.71
N SER A 246 -8.75 14.41 4.38
CA SER A 246 -8.87 14.48 5.83
C SER A 246 -7.89 13.63 6.61
N VAL A 247 -7.30 12.61 5.98
CA VAL A 247 -6.30 11.73 6.59
C VAL A 247 -4.88 12.13 6.18
N SER A 248 -3.88 11.69 6.94
CA SER A 248 -2.48 12.03 6.67
C SER A 248 -2.00 11.53 5.31
N HIS A 249 -1.72 12.43 4.40
CA HIS A 249 -1.26 12.15 3.04
C HIS A 249 -0.17 13.14 2.61
N ARG A 250 0.47 12.89 1.46
CA ARG A 250 1.22 13.86 0.68
C ARG A 250 0.40 14.29 -0.53
N GLU A 251 0.88 15.28 -1.27
CA GLU A 251 0.20 15.62 -2.53
C GLU A 251 -0.18 14.37 -3.31
N TYR A 252 -1.42 14.33 -3.76
CA TYR A 252 -1.93 13.21 -4.54
C TYR A 252 -1.55 13.30 -6.00
N ALA A 253 -1.31 12.15 -6.61
CA ALA A 253 -1.12 11.96 -8.04
C ALA A 253 -1.75 10.63 -8.49
N THR A 254 -1.98 10.49 -9.77
CA THR A 254 -2.51 9.25 -10.35
C THR A 254 -1.45 8.16 -10.58
N GLY A 255 -0.23 8.37 -10.08
CA GLY A 255 0.86 7.47 -10.38
C GLY A 255 1.22 7.49 -11.87
N PHE A 256 1.39 6.31 -12.44
CA PHE A 256 1.75 6.13 -13.87
C PHE A 256 0.54 5.73 -14.74
N TYR A 257 -0.67 5.64 -14.18
CA TYR A 257 -1.82 5.05 -14.86
C TYR A 257 -2.24 5.76 -16.15
N LEU A 258 -2.18 7.09 -16.17
CA LEU A 258 -2.82 7.90 -17.21
C LEU A 258 -1.83 8.47 -18.23
N ASP A 259 -0.62 8.82 -17.81
CA ASP A 259 0.29 9.63 -18.61
C ASP A 259 1.76 9.24 -18.49
N ASP A 260 2.55 9.75 -19.43
CA ASP A 260 4.00 9.82 -19.37
C ASP A 260 4.44 10.49 -18.04
N PRO A 261 5.25 9.81 -17.22
CA PRO A 261 5.77 10.37 -15.98
C PRO A 261 6.48 11.72 -16.11
N MET A 262 6.97 12.02 -17.31
CA MET A 262 7.59 13.32 -17.60
C MET A 262 6.58 14.47 -17.65
N LYS A 263 5.30 14.17 -17.89
CA LYS A 263 4.23 15.19 -17.94
C LYS A 263 3.60 15.44 -16.55
N GLN A 264 3.61 14.43 -15.69
CA GLN A 264 3.16 14.54 -14.31
C GLN A 264 4.25 14.02 -13.38
N PRO A 265 5.20 14.87 -12.94
CA PRO A 265 6.29 14.44 -12.12
C PRO A 265 5.78 13.80 -10.83
N GLN A 266 6.21 12.55 -10.60
CA GLN A 266 5.87 11.80 -9.39
C GLN A 266 6.58 12.33 -8.13
N LEU A 267 7.50 13.27 -8.30
CA LEU A 267 8.23 13.89 -7.22
C LEU A 267 7.54 15.18 -6.78
N VAL A 268 7.44 15.39 -5.49
CA VAL A 268 6.93 16.64 -4.89
C VAL A 268 8.05 17.56 -4.51
N GLN A 269 7.75 18.86 -4.59
CA GLN A 269 8.62 19.91 -4.10
C GLN A 269 8.63 20.00 -2.56
N GLY A 270 7.67 19.39 -1.87
CA GLY A 270 7.58 19.34 -0.41
C GLY A 270 7.42 17.92 0.12
N GLY A 271 8.32 17.47 0.98
CA GLY A 271 8.31 16.10 1.52
C GLY A 271 7.46 15.87 2.77
N HIS A 272 6.68 16.85 3.20
CA HIS A 272 5.89 16.74 4.43
C HIS A 272 4.53 16.08 4.18
N TYR A 273 3.98 15.51 5.24
CA TYR A 273 2.61 15.04 5.23
C TYR A 273 1.65 16.20 5.45
N ILE A 274 0.60 16.26 4.64
CA ILE A 274 -0.54 17.12 4.83
C ILE A 274 -1.49 16.40 5.79
N GLN A 275 -1.93 17.07 6.84
CA GLN A 275 -2.89 16.53 7.79
C GLN A 275 -3.78 17.68 8.29
N GLU A 276 -4.93 17.81 7.70
CA GLU A 276 -5.88 18.87 8.05
C GLU A 276 -6.75 18.51 9.26
N LYS A 277 -6.98 17.20 9.47
CA LYS A 277 -7.79 16.70 10.59
C LYS A 277 -6.97 15.76 11.47
N ALA A 278 -7.09 15.89 12.77
CA ALA A 278 -6.52 14.96 13.75
C ALA A 278 -7.56 13.88 14.11
N TYR A 279 -7.11 12.62 14.23
CA TYR A 279 -7.94 11.59 14.84
C TYR A 279 -8.16 11.95 16.31
N PHE A 280 -9.42 12.14 16.67
CA PHE A 280 -9.81 12.55 18.01
C PHE A 280 -10.19 11.35 18.89
N GLY A 281 -10.87 10.37 18.34
CA GLY A 281 -11.30 9.17 19.05
C GLY A 281 -12.31 8.34 18.25
N THR A 282 -12.63 7.20 18.80
CA THR A 282 -13.70 6.33 18.30
C THR A 282 -14.81 6.30 19.33
N ALA A 283 -16.06 6.59 18.92
CA ALA A 283 -17.22 6.36 19.76
C ALA A 283 -17.42 4.85 19.92
N VAL A 284 -17.18 4.33 21.12
CA VAL A 284 -17.28 2.89 21.42
C VAL A 284 -18.71 2.51 21.83
N ALA A 285 -19.33 3.39 22.63
CA ALA A 285 -20.72 3.26 23.08
C ALA A 285 -21.30 4.62 23.46
N TYR A 286 -22.60 4.74 23.50
CA TYR A 286 -23.30 5.94 23.93
C TYR A 286 -24.30 5.57 25.03
N ASP A 287 -24.26 6.31 26.16
CA ASP A 287 -25.15 6.11 27.32
C ASP A 287 -25.22 4.68 27.89
N THR A 288 -24.14 3.91 27.79
CA THR A 288 -24.04 2.63 28.49
C THR A 288 -23.25 2.77 29.80
N PRO A 289 -23.50 1.94 30.82
CA PRO A 289 -22.73 1.94 32.07
C PRO A 289 -21.22 1.78 31.85
N GLU A 290 -20.81 0.98 30.86
CA GLU A 290 -19.42 0.74 30.49
C GLU A 290 -18.79 2.00 29.90
N ALA A 291 -19.49 2.70 29.01
CA ALA A 291 -19.02 3.94 28.40
C ALA A 291 -18.87 5.06 29.43
N LEU A 292 -19.80 5.15 30.38
CA LEU A 292 -19.72 6.11 31.49
C LEU A 292 -18.53 5.82 32.42
N ALA A 293 -18.29 4.56 32.75
CA ALA A 293 -17.14 4.14 33.55
C ALA A 293 -15.81 4.45 32.87
N GLU A 294 -15.72 4.26 31.52
CA GLU A 294 -14.53 4.59 30.75
C GLU A 294 -14.31 6.10 30.64
N LEU A 295 -15.37 6.90 30.50
CA LEU A 295 -15.31 8.36 30.57
C LEU A 295 -14.80 8.86 31.92
N GLU A 296 -15.23 8.26 33.03
CA GLU A 296 -14.71 8.58 34.37
C GLU A 296 -13.23 8.22 34.50
N ALA A 297 -12.80 7.08 33.99
CA ALA A 297 -11.40 6.67 33.95
C ALA A 297 -10.52 7.61 33.09
N ILE A 298 -11.05 8.12 31.98
CA ILE A 298 -10.38 9.12 31.13
C ILE A 298 -10.25 10.46 31.87
N ARG A 299 -11.31 10.91 32.53
CA ARG A 299 -11.29 12.12 33.35
C ARG A 299 -10.29 12.03 34.49
N ALA A 300 -10.22 10.90 35.18
CA ALA A 300 -9.26 10.64 36.24
C ALA A 300 -7.80 10.74 35.78
N ARG A 301 -7.53 10.53 34.48
CA ARG A 301 -6.22 10.69 33.83
C ARG A 301 -5.94 12.13 33.37
N GLY A 302 -6.83 13.10 33.68
CA GLY A 302 -6.66 14.51 33.34
C GLY A 302 -6.97 14.88 31.90
N VAL A 303 -7.59 13.99 31.12
CA VAL A 303 -8.06 14.27 29.77
C VAL A 303 -9.50 14.74 29.82
N ALA A 304 -9.77 15.95 29.33
CA ALA A 304 -11.13 16.44 29.22
C ALA A 304 -11.88 15.74 28.08
N PRO A 305 -13.01 15.08 28.33
CA PRO A 305 -13.82 14.50 27.28
C PRO A 305 -14.49 15.60 26.45
N VAL A 306 -14.48 15.44 25.12
CA VAL A 306 -15.26 16.31 24.22
C VAL A 306 -16.65 15.71 24.07
N THR A 307 -17.66 16.52 24.35
CA THR A 307 -19.06 16.17 24.10
C THR A 307 -19.51 16.64 22.72
N PRO A 308 -20.47 15.96 22.06
CA PRO A 308 -20.94 16.32 20.72
C PRO A 308 -21.53 17.74 20.58
N SER A 309 -21.73 18.44 21.69
CA SER A 309 -22.29 19.80 21.75
C SER A 309 -21.26 20.87 22.09
N GLY A 310 -19.97 20.55 22.14
CA GLY A 310 -18.88 21.45 22.51
C GLY A 310 -17.88 21.66 21.40
#